data_967771afaa076f49fdcdf29185e3b5d1
#
_entry.id   967771afaa076f49fdcdf29185e3b5d1
#
_cell.length_a   1.000
_cell.length_b   1.000
_cell.length_c   1.000
_cell.angle_alpha   90.00
_cell.angle_beta   90.00
_cell.angle_gamma   90.00
#
_symmetry.space_group_name_H-M   'P 1'
#
loop_
_entity.id
_entity.type
_entity.pdbx_description
1 polymer ?
#
loop_
_entity_poly.entity_id
_entity_poly.type
_entity_poly.pdbx_seq_one_letter_code
_entity_poly.pdbx_strand_id
1 'polypeptide(L)'
;RHQILMEKFEELGLRILFIENPGTRSARFSKQDINKGLNRLKKIFQLSNKKLVRKVSDNIYVGTPLSIPLSNNIIIEKLNSLLYRWFIHRVIKNIKLTNIIIWTYLPIKSIHDLADELNHEILIYDCVAQFSSHTYASPRIEKLDYMMHKRANLVFVDAFNLFHKKKRINK
;
A
#
# COMPACT_ATOMS: atom_id res chain seq x y z
N ARG A 1 -2.31 -16.83 1.65
CA ARG A 1 -3.57 -16.25 1.16
C ARG A 1 -3.31 -15.32 -0.04
N HIS A 2 -2.47 -14.28 0.09
CA HIS A 2 -2.26 -13.30 -0.99
C HIS A 2 -1.64 -13.89 -2.25
N GLN A 3 -0.67 -14.78 -2.13
CA GLN A 3 -0.03 -15.44 -3.28
C GLN A 3 -1.04 -16.25 -4.09
N ILE A 4 -1.82 -17.11 -3.43
CA ILE A 4 -2.86 -17.92 -4.09
C ILE A 4 -3.88 -17.03 -4.82
N LEU A 5 -4.25 -15.90 -4.22
CA LEU A 5 -5.18 -14.96 -4.85
C LEU A 5 -4.58 -14.34 -6.13
N MET A 6 -3.28 -13.99 -6.11
CA MET A 6 -2.58 -13.46 -7.29
C MET A 6 -2.51 -14.49 -8.42
N GLU A 7 -2.20 -15.75 -8.09
CA GLU A 7 -2.18 -16.86 -9.06
C GLU A 7 -3.55 -17.04 -9.71
N LYS A 8 -4.63 -17.00 -8.91
CA LYS A 8 -5.99 -17.11 -9.46
C LYS A 8 -6.38 -15.92 -10.33
N PHE A 9 -5.96 -14.73 -10.01
CA PHE A 9 -6.18 -13.56 -10.87
C PHE A 9 -5.38 -13.65 -12.17
N GLU A 10 -4.17 -14.20 -12.13
CA GLU A 10 -3.39 -14.45 -13.34
C GLU A 10 -4.06 -15.49 -14.26
N GLU A 11 -4.60 -16.58 -13.68
CA GLU A 11 -5.38 -17.59 -14.41
C GLU A 11 -6.60 -16.98 -15.12
N LEU A 12 -7.19 -15.92 -14.55
CA LEU A 12 -8.28 -15.14 -15.16
C LEU A 12 -7.80 -14.13 -16.21
N GLY A 13 -6.51 -14.12 -16.53
CA GLY A 13 -5.91 -13.23 -17.53
C GLY A 13 -5.62 -11.81 -17.03
N LEU A 14 -5.74 -11.57 -15.73
CA LEU A 14 -5.44 -10.25 -15.16
C LEU A 14 -3.92 -10.03 -15.06
N ARG A 15 -3.50 -8.80 -15.34
CA ARG A 15 -2.11 -8.37 -15.07
C ARG A 15 -2.03 -7.75 -13.69
N ILE A 16 -1.06 -8.19 -12.89
CA ILE A 16 -1.00 -7.89 -11.47
C ILE A 16 0.29 -7.16 -11.13
N LEU A 17 0.16 -6.05 -10.41
CA LEU A 17 1.27 -5.41 -9.72
C LEU A 17 1.07 -5.59 -8.21
N PHE A 18 1.76 -6.57 -7.64
CA PHE A 18 1.78 -6.78 -6.20
C PHE A 18 2.79 -5.85 -5.55
N ILE A 19 2.34 -5.03 -4.61
CA ILE A 19 3.20 -4.10 -3.89
C ILE A 19 3.51 -4.68 -2.52
N GLU A 20 4.78 -4.97 -2.27
CA GLU A 20 5.26 -5.38 -0.97
C GLU A 20 5.05 -4.26 0.05
N ASN A 21 4.68 -4.65 1.27
CA ASN A 21 4.44 -3.68 2.34
C ASN A 21 5.71 -2.83 2.59
N PRO A 22 5.63 -1.51 2.47
CA PRO A 22 6.77 -0.61 2.66
C PRO A 22 7.27 -0.53 4.12
N GLY A 23 6.86 -1.45 4.99
CA GLY A 23 7.24 -1.47 6.39
C GLY A 23 6.41 -0.48 7.22
N THR A 24 5.30 -0.95 7.79
CA THR A 24 4.44 -0.15 8.69
C THR A 24 4.94 -0.13 10.14
N ARG A 25 6.07 -0.78 10.44
CA ARG A 25 6.62 -0.81 11.78
C ARG A 25 7.29 0.51 12.11
N SER A 26 6.82 1.18 13.16
CA SER A 26 7.51 2.31 13.77
C SER A 26 8.77 1.78 14.47
N ALA A 27 9.91 1.85 13.80
CA ALA A 27 11.17 1.66 14.47
C ALA A 27 11.45 2.90 15.34
N ARG A 28 11.93 2.72 16.56
CA ARG A 28 12.49 3.81 17.37
C ARG A 28 13.80 4.24 16.71
N PHE A 29 13.76 5.31 15.93
CA PHE A 29 14.94 5.84 15.25
C PHE A 29 15.52 7.02 15.97
N SER A 30 16.86 7.08 15.99
CA SER A 30 17.61 8.28 16.36
C SER A 30 17.68 9.26 15.17
N LYS A 31 18.01 10.54 15.42
CA LYS A 31 18.26 11.53 14.36
C LYS A 31 19.33 11.10 13.35
N GLN A 32 20.29 10.27 13.76
CA GLN A 32 21.32 9.71 12.87
C GLN A 32 20.78 8.72 11.85
N ASP A 33 19.69 8.01 12.17
CA ASP A 33 19.09 7.04 11.25
C ASP A 33 18.30 7.72 10.13
N ILE A 34 17.79 8.93 10.36
CA ILE A 34 17.10 9.74 9.32
C ILE A 34 18.09 10.15 8.24
N ASN A 35 19.28 10.62 8.60
CA ASN A 35 20.32 11.01 7.63
C ASN A 35 20.85 9.82 6.85
N LYS A 36 21.00 8.65 7.49
CA LYS A 36 21.34 7.40 6.79
C LYS A 36 20.23 6.96 5.83
N GLY A 37 18.96 7.15 6.20
CA GLY A 37 17.80 6.91 5.35
C GLY A 37 17.79 7.80 4.12
N LEU A 38 18.01 9.09 4.27
CA LEU A 38 18.08 10.05 3.16
C LEU A 38 19.25 9.77 2.20
N ASN A 39 20.42 9.38 2.74
CA ASN A 39 21.56 8.99 1.92
C ASN A 39 21.31 7.67 1.16
N ARG A 40 20.58 6.73 1.76
CA ARG A 40 20.12 5.53 1.06
C ARG A 40 19.13 5.88 -0.05
N LEU A 41 18.19 6.80 0.18
CA LEU A 41 17.27 7.28 -0.85
C LEU A 41 18.01 7.87 -2.04
N LYS A 42 19.02 8.73 -1.82
CA LYS A 42 19.86 9.30 -2.90
C LYS A 42 20.53 8.20 -3.74
N LYS A 43 21.11 7.18 -3.08
CA LYS A 43 21.72 6.03 -3.77
C LYS A 43 20.70 5.21 -4.57
N ILE A 44 19.47 5.09 -4.08
CA ILE A 44 18.42 4.28 -4.73
C ILE A 44 17.79 5.03 -5.91
N PHE A 45 17.68 6.37 -5.86
CA PHE A 45 17.32 7.18 -7.02
C PHE A 45 18.33 7.04 -8.17
N GLN A 46 19.60 6.73 -7.86
CA GLN A 46 20.66 6.44 -8.85
C GLN A 46 20.63 4.98 -9.32
N LEU A 47 19.98 4.06 -8.58
CA LEU A 47 19.85 2.67 -8.94
C LEU A 47 18.75 2.49 -10.01
N SER A 48 19.11 1.85 -11.10
CA SER A 48 18.21 1.50 -12.21
C SER A 48 16.91 0.83 -11.67
N ASN A 49 15.76 1.23 -12.22
CA ASN A 49 14.41 0.74 -11.89
C ASN A 49 14.27 -0.80 -11.90
N LYS A 50 15.16 -1.52 -12.54
CA LYS A 50 15.18 -3.00 -12.60
C LYS A 50 15.28 -3.68 -11.22
N LYS A 51 15.77 -2.96 -10.19
CA LYS A 51 15.90 -3.52 -8.82
C LYS A 51 14.65 -3.34 -7.95
N LEU A 52 13.75 -2.43 -8.31
CA LEU A 52 12.55 -2.12 -7.51
C LEU A 52 11.31 -2.89 -7.97
N VAL A 53 11.35 -3.46 -9.17
CA VAL A 53 10.26 -4.27 -9.74
C VAL A 53 10.86 -5.53 -10.33
N ARG A 54 10.32 -6.68 -9.93
CA ARG A 54 10.69 -7.99 -10.49
C ARG A 54 9.47 -8.62 -11.17
N LYS A 55 9.65 -9.22 -12.31
CA LYS A 55 8.65 -10.06 -12.96
C LYS A 55 8.74 -11.46 -12.33
N VAL A 56 7.63 -11.97 -11.83
CA VAL A 56 7.54 -13.28 -11.16
C VAL A 56 6.98 -14.33 -12.12
N SER A 57 5.97 -13.96 -12.89
CA SER A 57 5.35 -14.77 -13.95
C SER A 57 4.99 -13.85 -15.12
N ASP A 58 4.25 -14.36 -16.11
CA ASP A 58 3.95 -13.56 -17.30
C ASP A 58 3.14 -12.31 -17.01
N ASN A 59 2.21 -12.39 -16.06
CA ASN A 59 1.36 -11.27 -15.70
C ASN A 59 1.53 -10.80 -14.26
N ILE A 60 2.41 -11.39 -13.45
CA ILE A 60 2.66 -10.96 -12.07
C ILE A 60 3.98 -10.21 -11.95
N TYR A 61 3.89 -8.98 -11.50
CA TYR A 61 5.00 -8.11 -11.15
C TYR A 61 4.97 -7.83 -9.65
N VAL A 62 6.13 -7.86 -9.00
CA VAL A 62 6.28 -7.52 -7.59
C VAL A 62 7.11 -6.27 -7.47
N GLY A 63 6.53 -5.27 -6.84
CA GLY A 63 7.17 -3.97 -6.62
C GLY A 63 7.48 -3.73 -5.15
N THR A 64 8.68 -3.23 -4.87
CA THR A 64 9.11 -2.86 -3.53
C THR A 64 9.33 -1.35 -3.47
N PRO A 65 8.32 -0.56 -3.05
CA PRO A 65 8.44 0.88 -2.97
C PRO A 65 9.43 1.29 -1.88
N LEU A 66 10.08 2.42 -2.12
CA LEU A 66 10.94 3.02 -1.12
C LEU A 66 10.10 3.69 -0.06
N SER A 67 10.46 3.46 1.20
CA SER A 67 9.87 4.19 2.32
C SER A 67 10.93 4.56 3.35
N ILE A 68 10.77 5.73 3.92
CA ILE A 68 11.44 6.11 5.16
C ILE A 68 10.66 5.44 6.28
N PRO A 69 11.32 4.73 7.22
CA PRO A 69 10.62 4.08 8.31
C PRO A 69 9.66 5.06 9.02
N LEU A 70 8.41 4.64 9.20
CA LEU A 70 7.36 5.48 9.75
C LEU A 70 7.74 5.90 11.17
N SER A 71 8.13 7.16 11.31
CA SER A 71 8.02 7.87 12.57
C SER A 71 6.62 8.52 12.62
N ASN A 72 6.11 8.82 13.81
CA ASN A 72 4.86 9.56 13.98
C ASN A 72 4.96 11.03 13.45
N ASN A 73 5.82 11.26 12.48
CA ASN A 73 6.10 12.56 11.89
C ASN A 73 5.31 12.73 10.59
N ILE A 74 4.45 13.74 10.58
CA ILE A 74 3.58 14.06 9.44
C ILE A 74 4.36 14.39 8.16
N ILE A 75 5.56 14.95 8.28
CA ILE A 75 6.41 15.30 7.14
C ILE A 75 6.92 14.02 6.48
N ILE A 76 7.33 13.04 7.28
CA ILE A 76 7.79 11.74 6.78
C ILE A 76 6.63 10.96 6.15
N GLU A 77 5.44 11.01 6.74
CA GLU A 77 4.24 10.41 6.11
C GLU A 77 3.95 11.02 4.74
N LYS A 78 4.00 12.36 4.62
CA LYS A 78 3.79 13.05 3.33
C LYS A 78 4.87 12.66 2.32
N LEU A 79 6.13 12.61 2.73
CA LEU A 79 7.23 12.22 1.85
C LEU A 79 7.10 10.77 1.40
N ASN A 80 6.76 9.85 2.29
CA ASN A 80 6.49 8.45 1.95
C ASN A 80 5.32 8.32 0.98
N SER A 81 4.27 9.12 1.16
CA SER A 81 3.15 9.14 0.23
C SER A 81 3.57 9.59 -1.17
N LEU A 82 4.38 10.66 -1.28
CA LEU A 82 4.90 11.13 -2.56
C LEU A 82 5.78 10.08 -3.25
N LEU A 83 6.71 9.47 -2.50
CA LEU A 83 7.59 8.41 -3.02
C LEU A 83 6.79 7.20 -3.50
N TYR A 84 5.79 6.79 -2.74
CA TYR A 84 4.91 5.66 -3.07
C TYR A 84 4.14 5.92 -4.36
N ARG A 85 3.48 7.08 -4.48
CA ARG A 85 2.70 7.46 -5.67
C ARG A 85 3.58 7.57 -6.91
N TRP A 86 4.73 8.26 -6.80
CA TRP A 86 5.70 8.35 -7.88
C TRP A 86 6.14 6.96 -8.37
N PHE A 87 6.44 6.05 -7.44
CA PHE A 87 6.82 4.68 -7.75
C PHE A 87 5.70 3.96 -8.50
N ILE A 88 4.48 3.98 -7.99
CA ILE A 88 3.33 3.29 -8.58
C ILE A 88 3.03 3.82 -9.98
N HIS A 89 2.93 5.13 -10.17
CA HIS A 89 2.68 5.72 -11.49
C HIS A 89 3.74 5.33 -12.52
N ARG A 90 5.01 5.34 -12.10
CA ARG A 90 6.12 4.92 -12.96
C ARG A 90 6.02 3.46 -13.36
N VAL A 91 5.70 2.58 -12.40
CA VAL A 91 5.58 1.15 -12.68
C VAL A 91 4.38 0.86 -13.58
N ILE A 92 3.21 1.42 -13.27
CA ILE A 92 1.99 1.28 -14.08
C ILE A 92 2.27 1.65 -15.54
N LYS A 93 2.94 2.78 -15.77
CA LYS A 93 3.33 3.23 -17.12
C LYS A 93 4.26 2.23 -17.81
N ASN A 94 5.27 1.72 -17.08
CA ASN A 94 6.27 0.81 -17.64
C ASN A 94 5.69 -0.55 -18.02
N ILE A 95 4.79 -1.10 -17.21
CA ILE A 95 4.14 -2.39 -17.48
C ILE A 95 2.80 -2.25 -18.20
N LYS A 96 2.43 -1.01 -18.59
CA LYS A 96 1.21 -0.70 -19.35
C LYS A 96 -0.06 -1.28 -18.73
N LEU A 97 -0.27 -1.04 -17.42
CA LEU A 97 -1.53 -1.39 -16.77
C LEU A 97 -2.64 -0.42 -17.20
N THR A 98 -3.80 -0.99 -17.52
CA THR A 98 -5.04 -0.27 -17.86
C THR A 98 -6.19 -0.87 -17.06
N ASN A 99 -7.32 -0.16 -16.96
CA ASN A 99 -8.52 -0.62 -16.25
C ASN A 99 -8.20 -1.08 -14.82
N ILE A 100 -7.65 -0.15 -14.04
CA ILE A 100 -7.00 -0.45 -12.78
C ILE A 100 -8.01 -0.77 -11.70
N ILE A 101 -7.81 -1.88 -11.01
CA ILE A 101 -8.46 -2.21 -9.75
C ILE A 101 -7.42 -2.05 -8.65
N ILE A 102 -7.76 -1.26 -7.63
CA ILE A 102 -6.93 -1.12 -6.44
C ILE A 102 -7.44 -2.11 -5.38
N TRP A 103 -6.59 -3.06 -4.97
CA TRP A 103 -6.87 -3.96 -3.86
C TRP A 103 -5.89 -3.69 -2.73
N THR A 104 -6.36 -3.21 -1.61
CA THR A 104 -5.52 -2.86 -0.48
C THR A 104 -5.87 -3.61 0.79
N TYR A 105 -4.83 -3.94 1.56
CA TYR A 105 -4.92 -4.53 2.91
C TYR A 105 -4.62 -3.50 4.00
N LEU A 106 -4.09 -2.34 3.62
CA LEU A 106 -3.58 -1.35 4.56
C LEU A 106 -4.28 -0.01 4.38
N PRO A 107 -4.91 0.55 5.42
CA PRO A 107 -5.54 1.86 5.37
C PRO A 107 -4.52 2.97 5.67
N ILE A 108 -3.40 3.01 4.94
CA ILE A 108 -2.35 4.02 5.14
C ILE A 108 -2.55 5.23 4.23
N LYS A 109 -2.00 6.37 4.66
CA LYS A 109 -2.14 7.64 3.93
C LYS A 109 -1.70 7.52 2.45
N SER A 110 -0.61 6.81 2.18
CA SER A 110 -0.10 6.65 0.81
C SER A 110 -1.11 5.98 -0.13
N ILE A 111 -1.90 5.04 0.38
CA ILE A 111 -2.96 4.37 -0.41
C ILE A 111 -4.16 5.31 -0.61
N HIS A 112 -4.54 6.08 0.42
CA HIS A 112 -5.58 7.09 0.25
C HIS A 112 -5.22 8.11 -0.82
N ASP A 113 -4.01 8.66 -0.75
CA ASP A 113 -3.52 9.65 -1.72
C ASP A 113 -3.39 9.04 -3.12
N LEU A 114 -2.95 7.79 -3.23
CA LEU A 114 -2.90 7.07 -4.50
C LEU A 114 -4.31 6.91 -5.11
N ALA A 115 -5.28 6.51 -4.31
CA ALA A 115 -6.65 6.33 -4.77
C ALA A 115 -7.35 7.66 -5.11
N ASP A 116 -6.84 8.81 -4.65
CA ASP A 116 -7.33 10.13 -5.05
C ASP A 116 -6.78 10.56 -6.42
N GLU A 117 -5.56 10.11 -6.77
CA GLU A 117 -4.87 10.55 -8.00
C GLU A 117 -4.96 9.55 -9.15
N LEU A 118 -4.98 8.26 -8.83
CA LEU A 118 -4.96 7.21 -9.84
C LEU A 118 -6.37 6.95 -10.36
N ASN A 119 -6.56 7.11 -11.67
CA ASN A 119 -7.80 6.67 -12.30
C ASN A 119 -7.93 5.16 -12.16
N HIS A 120 -8.97 4.71 -11.46
CA HIS A 120 -9.23 3.31 -11.16
C HIS A 120 -10.73 3.01 -11.24
N GLU A 121 -11.07 1.79 -11.63
CA GLU A 121 -12.46 1.34 -11.77
C GLU A 121 -13.08 0.99 -10.41
N ILE A 122 -12.32 0.28 -9.58
CA ILE A 122 -12.80 -0.27 -8.31
C ILE A 122 -11.70 -0.14 -7.25
N LEU A 123 -12.08 0.31 -6.07
CA LEU A 123 -11.26 0.27 -4.86
C LEU A 123 -11.80 -0.81 -3.93
N ILE A 124 -10.99 -1.84 -3.67
CA ILE A 124 -11.30 -2.95 -2.78
C ILE A 124 -10.47 -2.81 -1.51
N TYR A 125 -11.13 -2.85 -0.36
CA TYR A 125 -10.47 -2.89 0.93
C TYR A 125 -10.64 -4.26 1.58
N ASP A 126 -9.57 -5.03 1.70
CA ASP A 126 -9.53 -6.31 2.40
C ASP A 126 -9.03 -6.09 3.82
N CYS A 127 -9.96 -5.84 4.74
CA CYS A 127 -9.72 -5.51 6.12
C CYS A 127 -9.46 -6.78 6.95
N VAL A 128 -8.22 -7.24 6.98
CA VAL A 128 -7.79 -8.48 7.63
C VAL A 128 -7.49 -8.33 9.12
N ALA A 129 -7.54 -7.12 9.67
CA ALA A 129 -7.22 -6.86 11.07
C ALA A 129 -7.89 -5.60 11.62
N GLN A 130 -8.12 -5.57 12.92
CA GLN A 130 -8.45 -4.33 13.62
C GLN A 130 -7.16 -3.55 13.90
N PHE A 131 -6.78 -2.67 12.98
CA PHE A 131 -5.50 -1.94 13.03
C PHE A 131 -5.32 -1.10 14.30
N SER A 132 -6.39 -0.56 14.86
CA SER A 132 -6.37 0.19 16.12
C SER A 132 -5.91 -0.62 17.33
N SER A 133 -6.02 -1.96 17.27
CA SER A 133 -5.60 -2.85 18.36
C SER A 133 -4.12 -3.20 18.35
N HIS A 134 -3.37 -2.78 17.33
CA HIS A 134 -1.94 -3.06 17.25
C HIS A 134 -1.13 -2.07 18.09
N THR A 135 -0.27 -2.58 18.97
CA THR A 135 0.58 -1.80 19.89
C THR A 135 1.46 -0.75 19.18
N TYR A 136 1.71 -0.94 17.89
CA TYR A 136 2.53 -0.05 17.05
C TYR A 136 1.72 0.71 16.00
N ALA A 137 0.39 0.74 16.14
CA ALA A 137 -0.45 1.47 15.21
C ALA A 137 -0.22 2.99 15.35
N SER A 138 -0.21 3.69 14.22
CA SER A 138 -0.22 5.15 14.23
C SER A 138 -1.51 5.64 14.92
N PRO A 139 -1.48 6.69 15.75
CA PRO A 139 -2.69 7.28 16.34
C PRO A 139 -3.75 7.68 15.31
N ARG A 140 -3.36 7.82 14.05
CA ARG A 140 -4.25 8.17 12.94
C ARG A 140 -4.85 6.98 12.23
N ILE A 141 -4.39 5.76 12.51
CA ILE A 141 -4.79 4.57 11.76
C ILE A 141 -6.30 4.33 11.82
N GLU A 142 -6.94 4.59 12.94
CA GLU A 142 -8.40 4.45 13.08
C GLU A 142 -9.17 5.36 12.13
N LYS A 143 -8.74 6.61 12.03
CA LYS A 143 -9.35 7.57 11.09
C LYS A 143 -9.15 7.12 9.65
N LEU A 144 -7.96 6.69 9.30
CA LEU A 144 -7.64 6.20 7.96
C LEU A 144 -8.42 4.92 7.64
N ASP A 145 -8.52 3.98 8.59
CA ASP A 145 -9.33 2.77 8.46
C ASP A 145 -10.81 3.10 8.23
N TYR A 146 -11.37 3.99 9.03
CA TYR A 146 -12.75 4.45 8.84
C TYR A 146 -12.97 5.10 7.47
N MET A 147 -12.06 5.97 7.04
CA MET A 147 -12.13 6.61 5.73
C MET A 147 -12.02 5.58 4.60
N MET A 148 -11.17 4.55 4.74
CA MET A 148 -11.02 3.49 3.75
C MET A 148 -12.30 2.67 3.62
N HIS A 149 -12.95 2.30 4.74
CA HIS A 149 -14.25 1.64 4.70
C HIS A 149 -15.31 2.48 3.98
N LYS A 150 -15.33 3.79 4.19
CA LYS A 150 -16.32 4.67 3.53
C LYS A 150 -16.13 4.81 2.04
N ARG A 151 -14.90 4.85 1.57
CA ARG A 151 -14.58 5.14 0.16
C ARG A 151 -14.46 3.91 -0.72
N ALA A 152 -14.19 2.72 -0.14
CA ALA A 152 -14.05 1.50 -0.90
C ALA A 152 -15.39 1.09 -1.54
N ASN A 153 -15.32 0.63 -2.79
CA ASN A 153 -16.48 0.08 -3.49
C ASN A 153 -16.86 -1.28 -2.91
N LEU A 154 -15.86 -2.07 -2.49
CA LEU A 154 -16.05 -3.35 -1.82
C LEU A 154 -15.17 -3.44 -0.60
N VAL A 155 -15.71 -4.02 0.48
CA VAL A 155 -14.96 -4.27 1.72
C VAL A 155 -15.08 -5.75 2.07
N PHE A 156 -13.95 -6.43 2.14
CA PHE A 156 -13.85 -7.78 2.68
C PHE A 156 -13.38 -7.73 4.13
N VAL A 157 -13.91 -8.63 4.94
CA VAL A 157 -13.46 -8.85 6.33
C VAL A 157 -13.35 -10.34 6.58
N ASP A 158 -12.34 -10.77 7.30
CA ASP A 158 -12.06 -12.19 7.56
C ASP A 158 -12.57 -12.69 8.92
N ALA A 159 -13.12 -11.79 9.76
CA ALA A 159 -13.60 -12.12 11.08
C ALA A 159 -15.05 -11.64 11.31
N PHE A 160 -15.90 -12.51 11.83
CA PHE A 160 -17.30 -12.21 12.11
C PHE A 160 -17.49 -10.99 13.02
N ASN A 161 -16.67 -10.88 14.07
CA ASN A 161 -16.71 -9.72 14.97
C ASN A 161 -16.34 -8.41 14.26
N LEU A 162 -15.40 -8.47 13.30
CA LEU A 162 -15.02 -7.34 12.51
C LEU A 162 -16.14 -6.93 11.55
N PHE A 163 -16.80 -7.92 10.93
CA PHE A 163 -17.98 -7.68 10.10
C PHE A 163 -19.06 -6.93 10.85
N HIS A 164 -19.46 -7.39 12.06
CA HIS A 164 -20.49 -6.71 12.85
C HIS A 164 -20.13 -5.28 13.21
N LYS A 165 -18.87 -5.01 13.50
CA LYS A 165 -18.40 -3.64 13.81
C LYS A 165 -18.41 -2.73 12.58
N LYS A 166 -18.10 -3.26 11.39
CA LYS A 166 -17.79 -2.48 10.19
C LYS A 166 -18.92 -2.40 9.16
N LYS A 167 -19.89 -3.36 9.15
CA LYS A 167 -20.99 -3.44 8.17
C LYS A 167 -21.86 -2.19 8.03
N ARG A 168 -21.85 -1.29 9.05
CA ARG A 168 -22.62 -0.05 9.02
C ARG A 168 -21.85 1.12 8.38
N ILE A 169 -20.57 0.96 8.14
CA ILE A 169 -19.71 2.04 7.63
C ILE A 169 -19.74 2.07 6.10
N ASN A 170 -19.63 0.91 5.47
CA ASN A 170 -19.74 0.72 4.03
C ASN A 170 -21.18 0.22 3.73
N LYS A 171 -21.94 1.01 2.99
CA LYS A 171 -23.34 0.69 2.61
C LYS A 171 -23.41 0.38 1.13
#